data_db511acb9c1d8e2bc521eec3e9a17eab
#
_entry.id   db511acb9c1d8e2bc521eec3e9a17eab
#
_cell.length_a   1.000
_cell.length_b   1.000
_cell.length_c   1.000
_cell.angle_alpha   90.00
_cell.angle_beta   90.00
_cell.angle_gamma   90.00
#
_symmetry.space_group_name_H-M   'P 1'
#
loop_
_entity.id
_entity.type
_entity.pdbx_description
1 polymer ?
#
loop_
_entity_poly.entity_id
_entity_poly.type
_entity_poly.pdbx_seq_one_letter_code
_entity_poly.pdbx_strand_id
1 'polypeptide(L)'
;MQKSILKNKFNAEVIESIKQIKKEIYTPTRFIRMLYQYNNNAVEVVKTLVAKDTTIGIEKLYEKGKLELSIEALIIKPEYKELFPIEIVDICSRKLKKLGYKAI
;
A
#
# COMPACT_ATOMS: atom_id res chain seq x y z
N MET A 1 -9.66 5.87 -17.99
CA MET A 1 -9.99 6.56 -16.74
C MET A 1 -8.96 7.63 -16.48
N GLN A 2 -9.40 8.82 -16.07
CA GLN A 2 -8.48 9.91 -15.78
C GLN A 2 -7.68 9.61 -14.50
N LYS A 3 -6.42 10.03 -14.51
CA LYS A 3 -5.52 9.76 -13.37
C LYS A 3 -6.03 10.34 -12.06
N SER A 4 -6.67 11.51 -12.09
CA SER A 4 -7.20 12.13 -10.87
C SER A 4 -8.30 11.28 -10.23
N ILE A 5 -9.17 10.69 -11.02
CA ILE A 5 -10.23 9.80 -10.53
C ILE A 5 -9.59 8.53 -9.94
N LEU A 6 -8.60 7.99 -10.64
CA LEU A 6 -7.90 6.79 -10.20
C LEU A 6 -7.13 7.03 -8.90
N LYS A 7 -6.48 8.19 -8.76
CA LYS A 7 -5.80 8.57 -7.52
C LYS A 7 -6.77 8.67 -6.35
N ASN A 8 -7.94 9.26 -6.58
CA ASN A 8 -8.96 9.38 -5.54
C ASN A 8 -9.46 8.00 -5.10
N LYS A 9 -9.65 7.09 -6.05
CA LYS A 9 -10.05 5.72 -5.75
C LYS A 9 -8.96 5.01 -4.95
N PHE A 10 -7.71 5.16 -5.34
CA PHE A 10 -6.58 4.58 -4.62
C PHE A 10 -6.51 5.11 -3.18
N ASN A 11 -6.62 6.43 -3.02
CA ASN A 11 -6.61 7.05 -1.69
C ASN A 11 -7.72 6.48 -0.81
N ALA A 12 -8.92 6.32 -1.35
CA ALA A 12 -10.05 5.77 -0.60
C ALA A 12 -9.78 4.33 -0.16
N GLU A 13 -9.22 3.51 -1.02
CA GLU A 13 -8.89 2.12 -0.68
C GLU A 13 -7.77 2.03 0.35
N VAL A 14 -6.77 2.91 0.26
CA VAL A 14 -5.70 2.97 1.26
C VAL A 14 -6.27 3.30 2.63
N ILE A 15 -7.13 4.31 2.71
CA ILE A 15 -7.73 4.73 3.97
C ILE A 15 -8.57 3.59 4.55
N GLU A 16 -9.33 2.90 3.72
CA GLU A 16 -10.14 1.76 4.18
C GLU A 16 -9.27 0.62 4.69
N SER A 17 -8.19 0.30 3.99
CA SER A 17 -7.23 -0.71 4.44
C SER A 17 -6.62 -0.36 5.79
N ILE A 18 -6.24 0.91 5.97
CA ILE A 18 -5.67 1.38 7.23
C ILE A 18 -6.66 1.22 8.37
N LYS A 19 -7.93 1.53 8.14
CA LYS A 19 -8.98 1.35 9.15
C LYS A 19 -9.07 -0.10 9.60
N GLN A 20 -9.05 -1.03 8.65
CA GLN A 20 -9.11 -2.46 8.96
C GLN A 20 -7.86 -2.93 9.70
N ILE A 21 -6.69 -2.50 9.25
CA ILE A 21 -5.42 -2.86 9.89
C ILE A 21 -5.40 -2.35 11.33
N LYS A 22 -5.80 -1.10 11.54
CA LYS A 22 -5.84 -0.50 12.87
C LYS A 22 -6.79 -1.23 13.80
N LYS A 23 -7.92 -1.68 13.28
CA LYS A 23 -8.92 -2.37 14.07
C LYS A 23 -8.49 -3.78 14.46
N GLU A 24 -7.86 -4.51 13.55
CA GLU A 24 -7.67 -5.95 13.70
C GLU A 24 -6.23 -6.38 14.00
N ILE A 25 -5.24 -5.55 13.67
CA ILE A 25 -3.84 -6.01 13.70
C ILE A 25 -2.95 -5.09 14.53
N TYR A 26 -2.76 -3.84 14.11
CA TYR A 26 -1.93 -2.87 14.82
C TYR A 26 -2.23 -1.46 14.30
N THR A 27 -1.75 -0.43 15.02
CA THR A 27 -1.92 0.94 14.57
C THR A 27 -0.70 1.38 13.75
N PRO A 28 -0.85 1.59 12.43
CA PRO A 28 0.27 1.99 11.58
C PRO A 28 0.54 3.50 11.73
N THR A 29 1.07 3.88 12.88
CA THR A 29 1.23 5.28 13.29
C THR A 29 2.05 6.10 12.30
N ARG A 30 3.18 5.55 11.85
CA ARG A 30 4.06 6.27 10.93
C ARG A 30 3.37 6.57 9.59
N PHE A 31 2.67 5.57 9.07
CA PHE A 31 1.95 5.74 7.82
C PHE A 31 0.84 6.78 7.95
N ILE A 32 0.07 6.70 9.03
CA ILE A 32 -1.02 7.65 9.31
C ILE A 32 -0.47 9.07 9.42
N ARG A 33 0.65 9.24 10.10
CA ARG A 33 1.30 10.55 10.24
C ARG A 33 1.73 11.09 8.89
N MET A 34 2.31 10.25 8.04
CA MET A 34 2.72 10.67 6.71
C MET A 34 1.54 11.05 5.83
N LEU A 35 0.43 10.31 5.90
CA LEU A 35 -0.79 10.68 5.17
C LEU A 35 -1.25 12.07 5.57
N TYR A 36 -1.23 12.36 6.85
CA TYR A 36 -1.60 13.68 7.35
C TYR A 36 -0.67 14.77 6.79
N GLN A 37 0.63 14.53 6.85
CA GLN A 37 1.63 15.47 6.35
C GLN A 37 1.53 15.74 4.85
N TYR A 38 1.08 14.74 4.09
CA TYR A 38 0.95 14.82 2.63
C TYR A 38 -0.48 15.13 2.19
N ASN A 39 -1.31 15.65 3.09
CA ASN A 39 -2.72 15.99 2.80
C ASN A 39 -3.49 14.83 2.20
N ASN A 40 -3.29 13.63 2.75
CA ASN A 40 -3.92 12.38 2.31
C ASN A 40 -3.59 11.97 0.87
N ASN A 41 -2.45 12.44 0.36
CA ASN A 41 -1.98 11.99 -0.96
C ASN A 41 -1.26 10.65 -0.81
N ALA A 42 -2.04 9.56 -0.79
CA ALA A 42 -1.52 8.23 -0.54
C ALA A 42 -0.50 7.80 -1.61
N VAL A 43 -0.67 8.22 -2.86
CA VAL A 43 0.27 7.88 -3.93
C VAL A 43 1.68 8.37 -3.57
N GLU A 44 1.81 9.62 -3.12
CA GLU A 44 3.12 10.19 -2.77
C GLU A 44 3.70 9.55 -1.51
N VAL A 45 2.86 9.30 -0.49
CA VAL A 45 3.29 8.63 0.74
C VAL A 45 3.85 7.24 0.41
N VAL A 46 3.13 6.48 -0.38
CA VAL A 46 3.52 5.12 -0.75
C VAL A 46 4.81 5.11 -1.56
N LYS A 47 4.94 6.01 -2.54
CA LYS A 47 6.18 6.13 -3.31
C LYS A 47 7.39 6.36 -2.42
N THR A 48 7.24 7.26 -1.45
CA THR A 48 8.31 7.58 -0.51
C THR A 48 8.69 6.38 0.34
N LEU A 49 7.72 5.69 0.91
CA LEU A 49 7.98 4.55 1.79
C LEU A 49 8.59 3.37 1.05
N VAL A 50 8.05 3.04 -0.12
CA VAL A 50 8.53 1.90 -0.90
C VAL A 50 9.94 2.17 -1.43
N ALA A 51 10.20 3.39 -1.90
CA ALA A 51 11.52 3.77 -2.40
C ALA A 51 12.60 3.63 -1.33
N LYS A 52 12.25 3.85 -0.06
CA LYS A 52 13.18 3.70 1.06
C LYS A 52 13.25 2.27 1.59
N ASP A 53 12.51 1.36 0.97
CA ASP A 53 12.44 -0.04 1.37
C ASP A 53 12.04 -0.23 2.84
N THR A 54 11.25 0.69 3.36
CA THR A 54 10.71 0.57 4.71
C THR A 54 9.41 -0.22 4.65
N THR A 55 9.48 -1.49 5.02
CA THR A 55 8.34 -2.42 4.96
C THR A 55 7.70 -2.61 6.30
N ILE A 56 7.59 -1.54 7.06
CA ILE A 56 7.00 -1.61 8.38
C ILE A 56 5.54 -2.04 8.24
N GLY A 57 5.23 -3.18 8.80
CA GLY A 57 3.87 -3.69 8.87
C GLY A 57 3.54 -4.82 7.92
N ILE A 58 4.26 -5.00 6.81
CA ILE A 58 3.96 -6.11 5.90
C ILE A 58 4.18 -7.45 6.59
N GLU A 59 5.20 -7.53 7.44
CA GLU A 59 5.46 -8.76 8.22
C GLU A 59 4.33 -9.06 9.19
N LYS A 60 3.78 -8.03 9.83
CA LYS A 60 2.65 -8.19 10.75
C LYS A 60 1.41 -8.68 10.01
N LEU A 61 1.17 -8.15 8.82
CA LEU A 61 0.07 -8.58 7.96
C LEU A 61 0.28 -10.03 7.51
N TYR A 62 1.51 -10.38 7.18
CA TYR A 62 1.86 -11.74 6.80
C TYR A 62 1.56 -12.71 7.95
N GLU A 63 1.99 -12.37 9.17
CA GLU A 63 1.78 -13.21 10.35
C GLU A 63 0.31 -13.44 10.64
N LYS A 64 -0.55 -12.47 10.32
CA LYS A 64 -1.98 -12.56 10.54
C LYS A 64 -2.75 -13.13 9.34
N GLY A 65 -2.03 -13.49 8.27
CA GLY A 65 -2.67 -14.00 7.06
C GLY A 65 -3.50 -12.95 6.32
N LYS A 66 -3.10 -11.68 6.42
CA LYS A 66 -3.85 -10.54 5.87
C LYS A 66 -3.02 -9.72 4.88
N LEU A 67 -2.18 -10.37 4.08
CA LEU A 67 -1.37 -9.66 3.08
C LEU A 67 -2.21 -8.87 2.08
N GLU A 68 -3.45 -9.27 1.86
CA GLU A 68 -4.36 -8.55 0.95
C GLU A 68 -4.68 -7.14 1.43
N LEU A 69 -4.45 -6.84 2.71
CA LEU A 69 -4.64 -5.50 3.26
C LEU A 69 -3.41 -4.62 3.08
N SER A 70 -2.29 -5.17 2.63
CA SER A 70 -1.05 -4.41 2.50
C SER A 70 -1.15 -3.37 1.38
N ILE A 71 -0.40 -2.29 1.55
CA ILE A 71 -0.29 -1.25 0.51
C ILE A 71 0.34 -1.85 -0.75
N GLU A 72 1.31 -2.75 -0.57
CA GLU A 72 1.96 -3.44 -1.67
C GLU A 72 0.95 -4.19 -2.53
N ALA A 73 -0.03 -4.85 -1.90
CA ALA A 73 -1.07 -5.58 -2.63
C ALA A 73 -1.96 -4.64 -3.45
N LEU A 74 -2.20 -3.43 -2.96
CA LEU A 74 -2.94 -2.43 -3.72
C LEU A 74 -2.15 -1.95 -4.94
N ILE A 75 -0.85 -1.67 -4.76
CA ILE A 75 0.00 -1.14 -5.82
C ILE A 75 0.06 -2.08 -7.03
N ILE A 76 0.10 -3.38 -6.80
CA ILE A 76 0.22 -4.35 -7.89
C ILE A 76 -1.09 -4.66 -8.59
N LYS A 77 -2.21 -4.12 -8.14
CA LYS A 77 -3.49 -4.30 -8.85
C LYS A 77 -3.37 -3.67 -10.25
N PRO A 78 -3.86 -4.37 -11.30
CA PRO A 78 -3.74 -3.84 -12.66
C PRO A 78 -4.26 -2.42 -12.83
N GLU A 79 -5.34 -2.07 -12.12
CA GLU A 79 -5.96 -0.75 -12.20
C GLU A 79 -5.09 0.36 -11.62
N TYR A 80 -4.17 0.03 -10.69
CA TYR A 80 -3.34 1.04 -10.01
C TYR A 80 -1.90 1.08 -10.48
N LYS A 81 -1.45 0.11 -11.27
CA LYS A 81 -0.05 0.06 -11.73
C LYS A 81 0.37 1.33 -12.45
N GLU A 82 -0.54 1.94 -13.20
CA GLU A 82 -0.20 3.14 -13.98
C GLU A 82 0.06 4.39 -13.11
N LEU A 83 -0.31 4.33 -11.83
CA LEU A 83 -0.04 5.43 -10.91
C LEU A 83 1.40 5.44 -10.40
N PHE A 84 2.16 4.38 -10.63
CA PHE A 84 3.48 4.20 -10.03
C PHE A 84 4.53 3.87 -11.06
N PRO A 85 5.79 4.30 -10.84
CA PRO A 85 6.91 3.84 -11.66
C PRO A 85 7.04 2.32 -11.62
N ILE A 86 7.52 1.74 -12.71
CA ILE A 86 7.67 0.29 -12.81
C ILE A 86 8.57 -0.26 -11.68
N GLU A 87 9.58 0.50 -11.25
CA GLU A 87 10.48 0.10 -10.18
C GLU A 87 9.73 -0.12 -8.87
N ILE A 88 8.77 0.75 -8.58
CA ILE A 88 7.94 0.63 -7.36
C ILE A 88 7.07 -0.61 -7.44
N VAL A 89 6.43 -0.82 -8.59
CA VAL A 89 5.58 -2.00 -8.81
C VAL A 89 6.40 -3.29 -8.66
N ASP A 90 7.60 -3.31 -9.23
CA ASP A 90 8.49 -4.47 -9.15
C ASP A 90 8.91 -4.79 -7.71
N ILE A 91 9.25 -3.75 -6.93
CA ILE A 91 9.62 -3.94 -5.53
C ILE A 91 8.47 -4.59 -4.76
N CYS A 92 7.27 -4.05 -4.93
CA CYS A 92 6.08 -4.58 -4.25
C CYS A 92 5.78 -6.01 -4.67
N SER A 93 5.84 -6.29 -5.98
CA SER A 93 5.58 -7.62 -6.51
C SER A 93 6.55 -8.65 -5.95
N ARG A 94 7.84 -8.30 -5.90
CA ARG A 94 8.87 -9.22 -5.38
C ARG A 94 8.70 -9.48 -3.89
N LYS A 95 8.37 -8.45 -3.11
CA LYS A 95 8.14 -8.63 -1.67
C LYS A 95 6.97 -9.55 -1.40
N LEU A 96 5.87 -9.33 -2.10
CA LEU A 96 4.68 -10.15 -1.93
C LEU A 96 4.93 -11.59 -2.36
N LYS A 97 5.64 -11.78 -3.47
CA LYS A 97 5.97 -13.11 -3.98
C LYS A 97 6.82 -13.88 -2.97
N LYS A 98 7.80 -13.22 -2.36
CA LYS A 98 8.64 -13.81 -1.32
C LYS A 98 7.81 -14.34 -0.14
N LEU A 99 6.72 -13.65 0.18
CA LEU A 99 5.85 -14.02 1.28
C LEU A 99 4.74 -14.99 0.87
N GLY A 100 4.76 -15.42 -0.39
CA GLY A 100 3.79 -16.40 -0.87
C GLY A 100 2.46 -15.82 -1.29
N TYR A 101 2.34 -14.50 -1.40
CA TYR A 101 1.11 -13.87 -1.85
C TYR A 101 0.90 -14.11 -3.34
N LYS A 102 -0.31 -14.51 -3.70
CA LYS A 102 -0.68 -14.71 -5.11
C LYS A 102 -1.69 -13.65 -5.50
N ALA A 103 -1.28 -12.76 -6.40
CA ALA A 103 -2.18 -11.78 -6.99
C ALA A 103 -3.12 -12.51 -7.96
N ILE A 104 -4.39 -12.18 -7.90
CA ILE A 104 -5.39 -12.72 -8.80
C ILE A 104 -5.46 -11.84 -10.04
#